data_7580bcc12eabc300974313d26fead0f7
#
_entry.id   7580bcc12eabc300974313d26fead0f7
#
_cell.length_a   1.000
_cell.length_b   1.000
_cell.length_c   1.000
_cell.angle_alpha   90.00
_cell.angle_beta   90.00
_cell.angle_gamma   90.00
#
_symmetry.space_group_name_H-M   'P 1'
#
loop_
_entity.id
_entity.type
_entity.pdbx_description
1 polymer ?
#
loop_
_entity_poly.entity_id
_entity_poly.type
_entity_poly.pdbx_seq_one_letter_code
_entity_poly.pdbx_strand_id
1 'polypeptide(L)'
;MKNTDIAILTGVREQLSIDILNRIRHILSPHGVVLDTAQNTLYINSVRIRSYPSTINSLRAMRGLESVSLIYCSEAAFFNTDSETLRETTDVLERYAGKSSSKIILESTVNRVGDLLWNIFNNQPFEKSFYKLLRLSYEWGVGKIYSQQDMSIAMASSSFNREYNLSWSSPSGNCFSSVSIDSAIERSKKYPDIINKEADHCLGVDPAFSSSAFGMVCLEYSDSIIKVVFAEQFEKSSFQGMVQKVWDIKNMVGNLNNIYSDAVNTEYIKALKDEFGENSDWQYIRDKISYCRKNRLRVENYMKIIPVSFGSEGPSMLVHLKNLLDHEDGLISIPPRFENLIIGLKGAVSVEYKLQKEESPFNDLIDAMRLACRYFTLGK
;
A
#
# COMPACT_ATOMS: atom_id res chain seq x y z
N MET A 1 -43.57 10.45 7.72
CA MET A 1 -42.10 10.64 7.48
C MET A 1 -41.61 9.34 6.85
N LYS A 2 -40.74 9.42 5.84
CA LYS A 2 -40.09 8.22 5.32
C LYS A 2 -39.14 7.69 6.38
N ASN A 3 -39.21 6.40 6.69
CA ASN A 3 -38.21 5.75 7.53
C ASN A 3 -36.84 5.95 6.91
N THR A 4 -35.87 6.39 7.70
CA THR A 4 -34.50 6.63 7.24
C THR A 4 -33.51 5.94 8.15
N ASP A 5 -32.40 5.53 7.57
CA ASP A 5 -31.26 4.91 8.27
C ASP A 5 -30.14 5.93 8.51
N ILE A 6 -29.54 5.85 9.68
CA ILE A 6 -28.22 6.38 9.98
C ILE A 6 -27.29 5.19 10.18
N ALA A 7 -26.25 5.11 9.38
CA ALA A 7 -25.22 4.09 9.49
C ALA A 7 -23.98 4.67 10.16
N ILE A 8 -23.49 3.99 11.19
CA ILE A 8 -22.24 4.35 11.89
C ILE A 8 -21.23 3.25 11.61
N LEU A 9 -20.12 3.59 10.97
CA LEU A 9 -18.97 2.71 10.83
C LEU A 9 -17.95 3.01 11.93
N THR A 10 -17.42 1.95 12.51
CA THR A 10 -16.38 2.04 13.55
C THR A 10 -15.18 1.20 13.16
N GLY A 11 -14.12 1.24 13.95
CA GLY A 11 -12.96 0.34 13.79
C GLY A 11 -13.38 -1.15 13.74
N VAL A 12 -12.44 -2.01 13.46
CA VAL A 12 -12.66 -3.44 13.14
C VAL A 12 -13.34 -4.24 14.26
N ARG A 13 -13.21 -3.80 15.52
CA ARG A 13 -13.77 -4.53 16.68
C ARG A 13 -15.25 -4.29 16.84
N GLU A 14 -16.05 -5.35 16.89
CA GLU A 14 -17.51 -5.28 17.09
C GLU A 14 -17.90 -4.55 18.39
N GLN A 15 -17.10 -4.68 19.45
CA GLN A 15 -17.35 -3.99 20.72
C GLN A 15 -17.42 -2.48 20.55
N LEU A 16 -16.59 -1.87 19.69
CA LEU A 16 -16.63 -0.42 19.41
C LEU A 16 -17.97 0.01 18.82
N SER A 17 -18.57 -0.83 17.99
CA SER A 17 -19.89 -0.58 17.42
C SER A 17 -20.99 -0.58 18.49
N ILE A 18 -20.89 -1.47 19.48
CA ILE A 18 -21.82 -1.54 20.61
C ILE A 18 -21.63 -0.32 21.53
N ASP A 19 -20.39 0.02 21.82
CA ASP A 19 -20.05 1.10 22.74
C ASP A 19 -20.53 2.47 22.25
N ILE A 20 -20.43 2.74 20.96
CA ILE A 20 -20.91 4.02 20.39
C ILE A 20 -22.44 4.13 20.51
N LEU A 21 -23.17 3.04 20.29
CA LEU A 21 -24.64 3.05 20.50
C LEU A 21 -25.00 3.21 21.97
N ASN A 22 -24.28 2.58 22.88
CA ASN A 22 -24.47 2.75 24.31
C ASN A 22 -24.20 4.19 24.73
N ARG A 23 -23.19 4.85 24.17
CA ARG A 23 -22.89 6.26 24.40
C ARG A 23 -24.04 7.16 23.93
N ILE A 24 -24.59 6.90 22.75
CA ILE A 24 -25.77 7.63 22.26
C ILE A 24 -26.97 7.43 23.19
N ARG A 25 -27.23 6.21 23.67
CA ARG A 25 -28.27 5.92 24.67
C ARG A 25 -28.09 6.75 25.92
N HIS A 26 -26.87 6.74 26.47
CA HIS A 26 -26.55 7.48 27.69
C HIS A 26 -26.78 8.98 27.54
N ILE A 27 -26.41 9.56 26.41
CA ILE A 27 -26.60 10.99 26.11
C ILE A 27 -28.09 11.35 26.00
N LEU A 28 -28.88 10.49 25.37
CA LEU A 28 -30.29 10.78 25.07
C LEU A 28 -31.24 10.44 26.22
N SER A 29 -30.89 9.50 27.09
CA SER A 29 -31.71 9.05 28.22
C SER A 29 -32.20 10.18 29.15
N PRO A 30 -31.34 11.15 29.57
CA PRO A 30 -31.81 12.27 30.43
C PRO A 30 -32.81 13.20 29.76
N HIS A 31 -32.95 13.15 28.43
CA HIS A 31 -33.88 13.96 27.66
C HIS A 31 -35.24 13.28 27.42
N GLY A 32 -35.52 12.18 28.13
CA GLY A 32 -36.81 11.47 28.05
C GLY A 32 -36.99 10.71 26.73
N VAL A 33 -35.95 10.49 25.97
CA VAL A 33 -36.02 9.71 24.72
C VAL A 33 -36.08 8.22 25.08
N VAL A 34 -37.20 7.59 24.80
CA VAL A 34 -37.33 6.13 24.92
C VAL A 34 -36.73 5.48 23.69
N LEU A 35 -35.72 4.66 23.92
CA LEU A 35 -34.97 3.97 22.86
C LEU A 35 -35.39 2.51 22.83
N ASP A 36 -35.86 2.05 21.67
CA ASP A 36 -36.03 0.63 21.42
C ASP A 36 -34.69 0.00 21.05
N THR A 37 -34.34 -1.12 21.68
CA THR A 37 -32.96 -1.61 21.71
C THR A 37 -32.84 -3.04 21.23
N ALA A 38 -32.47 -3.22 19.98
CA ALA A 38 -31.69 -4.39 19.57
C ALA A 38 -30.17 -4.11 19.75
N GLN A 39 -29.36 -5.16 19.88
CA GLN A 39 -27.95 -5.04 20.27
C GLN A 39 -27.14 -4.03 19.42
N ASN A 40 -27.37 -3.98 18.11
CA ASN A 40 -26.65 -3.12 17.16
C ASN A 40 -27.55 -2.11 16.46
N THR A 41 -28.70 -1.77 17.06
CA THR A 41 -29.68 -0.88 16.46
C THR A 41 -30.37 -0.03 17.53
N LEU A 42 -30.55 1.24 17.24
CA LEU A 42 -31.37 2.15 18.01
C LEU A 42 -32.48 2.68 17.13
N TYR A 43 -33.65 2.86 17.70
CA TYR A 43 -34.79 3.53 17.06
C TYR A 43 -35.11 4.82 17.79
N ILE A 44 -35.11 5.93 17.07
CA ILE A 44 -35.50 7.24 17.59
C ILE A 44 -36.57 7.78 16.66
N ASN A 45 -37.82 7.78 17.09
CA ASN A 45 -38.99 8.08 16.24
C ASN A 45 -39.00 7.15 15.00
N SER A 46 -38.92 7.74 13.79
CA SER A 46 -38.88 7.01 12.53
C SER A 46 -37.44 6.79 11.99
N VAL A 47 -36.44 7.07 12.80
CA VAL A 47 -35.04 6.93 12.40
C VAL A 47 -34.44 5.69 13.02
N ARG A 48 -33.84 4.85 12.19
CA ARG A 48 -33.12 3.68 12.62
C ARG A 48 -31.61 3.98 12.57
N ILE A 49 -30.91 3.85 13.69
CA ILE A 49 -29.46 4.04 13.81
C ILE A 49 -28.82 2.67 13.98
N ARG A 50 -27.94 2.32 13.07
CA ARG A 50 -27.18 1.06 13.10
C ARG A 50 -25.68 1.32 13.13
N SER A 51 -24.98 0.53 13.92
CA SER A 51 -23.52 0.56 13.95
C SER A 51 -22.95 -0.72 13.35
N TYR A 52 -21.85 -0.57 12.62
CA TYR A 52 -21.16 -1.62 11.87
C TYR A 52 -19.65 -1.53 12.12
N PRO A 53 -18.99 -2.63 12.44
CA PRO A 53 -17.54 -2.67 12.37
C PRO A 53 -17.07 -2.58 10.90
N SER A 54 -15.92 -2.01 10.65
CA SER A 54 -15.33 -1.88 9.30
C SER A 54 -14.73 -3.20 8.80
N THR A 55 -15.54 -4.25 8.78
CA THR A 55 -15.22 -5.56 8.22
C THR A 55 -15.88 -5.77 6.88
N ILE A 56 -15.30 -6.60 6.02
CA ILE A 56 -15.83 -6.87 4.67
C ILE A 56 -17.29 -7.34 4.70
N ASN A 57 -17.66 -8.19 5.66
CA ASN A 57 -19.03 -8.69 5.79
C ASN A 57 -20.01 -7.60 6.21
N SER A 58 -19.62 -6.72 7.12
CA SER A 58 -20.44 -5.60 7.57
C SER A 58 -20.64 -4.56 6.45
N LEU A 59 -19.59 -4.27 5.69
CA LEU A 59 -19.66 -3.37 4.54
C LEU A 59 -20.61 -3.92 3.46
N ARG A 60 -20.52 -5.22 3.16
CA ARG A 60 -21.45 -5.89 2.25
C ARG A 60 -22.88 -5.85 2.75
N ALA A 61 -23.11 -6.03 4.07
CA ALA A 61 -24.44 -5.92 4.67
C ALA A 61 -25.02 -4.49 4.55
N MET A 62 -24.17 -3.45 4.64
CA MET A 62 -24.61 -2.08 4.43
C MET A 62 -25.16 -1.82 3.03
N ARG A 63 -24.68 -2.53 2.00
CA ARG A 63 -25.21 -2.39 0.62
C ARG A 63 -26.72 -2.66 0.51
N GLY A 64 -27.30 -3.39 1.47
CA GLY A 64 -28.73 -3.67 1.55
C GLY A 64 -29.61 -2.56 2.16
N LEU A 65 -29.02 -1.48 2.66
CA LEU A 65 -29.80 -0.37 3.19
C LEU A 65 -30.41 0.46 2.06
N GLU A 66 -31.71 0.77 2.18
CA GLU A 66 -32.46 1.42 1.10
C GLU A 66 -32.47 2.95 1.18
N SER A 67 -32.59 3.50 2.38
CA SER A 67 -32.78 4.93 2.60
C SER A 67 -31.85 5.43 3.71
N VAL A 68 -30.57 5.62 3.36
CA VAL A 68 -29.55 6.13 4.27
C VAL A 68 -29.48 7.65 4.15
N SER A 69 -29.66 8.37 5.26
CA SER A 69 -29.55 9.83 5.29
C SER A 69 -28.18 10.32 5.76
N LEU A 70 -27.51 9.53 6.59
CA LEU A 70 -26.19 9.85 7.15
C LEU A 70 -25.36 8.59 7.27
N ILE A 71 -24.10 8.66 6.84
CA ILE A 71 -23.05 7.71 7.19
C ILE A 71 -22.03 8.46 8.03
N TYR A 72 -21.78 7.97 9.24
CA TYR A 72 -20.77 8.52 10.13
C TYR A 72 -19.69 7.47 10.36
N CYS A 73 -18.45 7.80 9.95
CA CYS A 73 -17.29 6.95 10.11
C CYS A 73 -16.44 7.47 11.26
N SER A 74 -16.50 6.77 12.39
CA SER A 74 -15.73 7.11 13.59
C SER A 74 -14.38 6.42 13.56
N GLU A 75 -13.33 7.19 13.78
CA GLU A 75 -11.93 6.74 13.73
C GLU A 75 -11.57 6.10 12.37
N ALA A 76 -11.92 6.80 11.29
CA ALA A 76 -11.84 6.29 9.93
C ALA A 76 -10.42 5.92 9.48
N ALA A 77 -9.38 6.56 10.06
CA ALA A 77 -7.97 6.20 9.80
C ALA A 77 -7.57 4.83 10.37
N PHE A 78 -8.37 4.28 11.29
CA PHE A 78 -8.12 2.97 11.93
C PHE A 78 -8.99 1.84 11.34
N PHE A 79 -9.63 2.07 10.23
CA PHE A 79 -10.33 1.02 9.50
C PHE A 79 -9.34 0.00 8.94
N ASN A 80 -9.83 -1.19 8.62
CA ASN A 80 -8.98 -2.21 8.03
C ASN A 80 -8.39 -1.71 6.70
N THR A 81 -7.10 -1.90 6.51
CA THR A 81 -6.33 -1.38 5.38
C THR A 81 -5.90 -2.47 4.39
N ASP A 82 -6.41 -3.72 4.54
CA ASP A 82 -6.25 -4.66 3.44
C ASP A 82 -6.96 -4.11 2.19
N SER A 83 -6.40 -4.39 1.03
CA SER A 83 -6.82 -3.78 -0.24
C SER A 83 -8.29 -4.05 -0.57
N GLU A 84 -8.81 -5.21 -0.21
CA GLU A 84 -10.21 -5.58 -0.47
C GLU A 84 -11.16 -4.79 0.44
N THR A 85 -10.89 -4.72 1.73
CA THR A 85 -11.73 -3.99 2.69
C THR A 85 -11.68 -2.48 2.44
N LEU A 86 -10.51 -1.94 2.13
CA LEU A 86 -10.37 -0.51 1.81
C LEU A 86 -11.17 -0.14 0.55
N ARG A 87 -11.07 -0.94 -0.51
CA ARG A 87 -11.86 -0.75 -1.73
C ARG A 87 -13.36 -0.87 -1.45
N GLU A 88 -13.79 -1.91 -0.73
CA GLU A 88 -15.20 -2.09 -0.39
C GLU A 88 -15.75 -0.92 0.44
N THR A 89 -14.95 -0.38 1.36
CA THR A 89 -15.31 0.81 2.14
C THR A 89 -15.54 2.01 1.22
N THR A 90 -14.62 2.28 0.32
CA THR A 90 -14.72 3.37 -0.66
C THR A 90 -15.95 3.20 -1.54
N ASP A 91 -16.16 2.01 -2.11
CA ASP A 91 -17.30 1.69 -2.98
C ASP A 91 -18.64 1.90 -2.27
N VAL A 92 -18.75 1.51 -0.99
CA VAL A 92 -19.96 1.70 -0.19
C VAL A 92 -20.22 3.19 0.05
N LEU A 93 -19.22 3.96 0.42
CA LEU A 93 -19.35 5.40 0.65
C LEU A 93 -19.77 6.13 -0.63
N GLU A 94 -19.09 5.89 -1.74
CA GLU A 94 -19.38 6.51 -3.04
C GLU A 94 -20.80 6.15 -3.54
N ARG A 95 -21.19 4.89 -3.37
CA ARG A 95 -22.54 4.46 -3.73
C ARG A 95 -23.62 5.26 -3.01
N TYR A 96 -23.48 5.50 -1.71
CA TYR A 96 -24.48 6.23 -0.95
C TYR A 96 -24.42 7.73 -1.22
N ALA A 97 -23.25 8.29 -1.47
CA ALA A 97 -23.11 9.67 -1.92
C ALA A 97 -23.84 9.90 -3.25
N GLY A 98 -23.67 8.99 -4.21
CA GLY A 98 -24.30 9.10 -5.54
C GLY A 98 -25.79 8.74 -5.57
N LYS A 99 -26.18 7.63 -4.90
CA LYS A 99 -27.55 7.09 -5.01
C LYS A 99 -28.58 7.77 -4.11
N SER A 100 -28.18 8.12 -2.88
CA SER A 100 -29.12 8.54 -1.84
C SER A 100 -28.94 9.98 -1.41
N SER A 101 -27.96 10.69 -1.97
CA SER A 101 -27.53 12.02 -1.49
C SER A 101 -27.27 12.00 0.03
N SER A 102 -26.80 10.86 0.54
CA SER A 102 -26.46 10.69 1.95
C SER A 102 -25.35 11.67 2.34
N LYS A 103 -25.48 12.24 3.52
CA LYS A 103 -24.35 12.96 4.12
C LYS A 103 -23.35 11.93 4.63
N ILE A 104 -22.07 12.15 4.34
CA ILE A 104 -20.98 11.28 4.79
C ILE A 104 -20.02 12.14 5.61
N ILE A 105 -19.75 11.69 6.83
CA ILE A 105 -18.82 12.33 7.75
C ILE A 105 -17.78 11.29 8.13
N LEU A 106 -16.52 11.58 7.86
CA LEU A 106 -15.39 10.80 8.35
C LEU A 106 -14.63 11.65 9.35
N GLU A 107 -14.44 11.13 10.55
CA GLU A 107 -13.63 11.80 11.56
C GLU A 107 -12.59 10.82 12.10
N SER A 108 -11.40 11.33 12.43
CA SER A 108 -10.34 10.58 13.07
C SER A 108 -9.16 11.48 13.40
N THR A 109 -8.30 11.04 14.30
CA THR A 109 -6.88 11.38 14.24
C THR A 109 -6.24 10.66 13.04
N VAL A 110 -5.03 11.02 12.66
CA VAL A 110 -4.30 10.32 11.60
C VAL A 110 -3.68 9.03 12.15
N ASN A 111 -3.56 8.00 11.30
CA ASN A 111 -2.92 6.76 11.71
C ASN A 111 -1.63 6.53 10.90
N ARG A 112 -1.72 5.98 9.70
CA ARG A 112 -0.56 5.61 8.88
C ARG A 112 -0.71 6.05 7.42
N VAL A 113 0.41 6.16 6.74
CA VAL A 113 0.44 6.33 5.29
C VAL A 113 -0.28 5.16 4.62
N GLY A 114 -1.20 5.45 3.70
CA GLY A 114 -2.01 4.45 3.00
C GLY A 114 -3.31 4.05 3.71
N ASP A 115 -3.64 4.62 4.88
CA ASP A 115 -4.98 4.46 5.46
C ASP A 115 -6.07 5.17 4.65
N LEU A 116 -7.34 4.96 5.01
CA LEU A 116 -8.47 5.54 4.30
C LEU A 116 -8.38 7.08 4.23
N LEU A 117 -8.07 7.75 5.34
CA LEU A 117 -7.96 9.20 5.36
C LEU A 117 -6.76 9.70 4.59
N TRP A 118 -5.62 9.02 4.69
CA TRP A 118 -4.45 9.36 3.91
C TRP A 118 -4.75 9.33 2.40
N ASN A 119 -5.43 8.28 1.93
CA ASN A 119 -5.85 8.14 0.54
C ASN A 119 -6.80 9.28 0.13
N ILE A 120 -7.77 9.63 0.97
CA ILE A 120 -8.71 10.74 0.70
C ILE A 120 -7.97 12.09 0.63
N PHE A 121 -7.00 12.34 1.53
CA PHE A 121 -6.26 13.61 1.57
C PHE A 121 -5.22 13.75 0.47
N ASN A 122 -4.64 12.65 -0.02
CA ASN A 122 -3.53 12.68 -0.98
C ASN A 122 -3.93 12.23 -2.38
N ASN A 123 -5.11 11.62 -2.55
CA ASN A 123 -5.57 11.15 -3.85
C ASN A 123 -6.46 12.20 -4.53
N GLN A 124 -5.96 12.83 -5.59
CA GLN A 124 -6.63 13.91 -6.32
C GLN A 124 -8.06 13.62 -6.81
N PRO A 125 -8.45 12.40 -7.23
CA PRO A 125 -9.84 12.11 -7.60
C PRO A 125 -10.83 12.37 -6.47
N PHE A 126 -10.44 12.13 -5.22
CA PHE A 126 -11.30 12.38 -4.06
C PHE A 126 -11.45 13.88 -3.75
N GLU A 127 -10.40 14.68 -3.89
CA GLU A 127 -10.46 16.13 -3.68
C GLU A 127 -11.47 16.82 -4.61
N LYS A 128 -11.65 16.29 -5.81
CA LYS A 128 -12.46 16.96 -6.84
C LYS A 128 -13.95 16.63 -6.78
N SER A 129 -14.39 15.58 -6.08
CA SER A 129 -15.76 15.10 -6.28
C SER A 129 -16.64 15.01 -5.05
N PHE A 130 -16.19 14.52 -3.87
CA PHE A 130 -17.12 14.15 -2.82
C PHE A 130 -16.84 14.74 -1.44
N TYR A 131 -15.57 14.99 -1.08
CA TYR A 131 -15.20 15.35 0.28
C TYR A 131 -14.73 16.80 0.41
N LYS A 132 -15.21 17.46 1.47
CA LYS A 132 -14.59 18.70 1.95
C LYS A 132 -13.64 18.32 3.07
N LEU A 133 -12.37 18.63 2.89
CA LEU A 133 -11.31 18.30 3.83
C LEU A 133 -11.19 19.40 4.88
N LEU A 134 -11.19 19.00 6.16
CA LEU A 134 -10.95 19.88 7.29
C LEU A 134 -9.91 19.23 8.19
N ARG A 135 -8.81 19.94 8.43
CA ARG A 135 -7.76 19.55 9.35
C ARG A 135 -7.70 20.53 10.50
N LEU A 136 -7.96 20.04 11.71
CA LEU A 136 -7.95 20.80 12.94
C LEU A 136 -6.87 20.24 13.86
N SER A 137 -5.68 20.85 13.87
CA SER A 137 -4.62 20.49 14.82
C SER A 137 -4.99 20.92 16.24
N TYR A 138 -4.24 20.44 17.23
CA TYR A 138 -4.43 20.78 18.63
C TYR A 138 -4.47 22.30 18.91
N GLU A 139 -3.81 23.10 18.09
CA GLU A 139 -3.74 24.57 18.23
C GLU A 139 -5.12 25.22 18.28
N TRP A 140 -6.10 24.66 17.55
CA TRP A 140 -7.49 25.14 17.57
C TRP A 140 -8.18 24.89 18.90
N GLY A 141 -7.72 23.90 19.67
CA GLY A 141 -8.27 23.52 20.98
C GLY A 141 -7.59 24.18 22.17
N VAL A 142 -6.40 24.76 21.99
CA VAL A 142 -5.65 25.39 23.08
C VAL A 142 -6.42 26.59 23.64
N GLY A 143 -6.55 26.63 24.97
CA GLY A 143 -7.32 27.67 25.68
C GLY A 143 -8.85 27.51 25.64
N LYS A 144 -9.36 26.48 24.92
CA LYS A 144 -10.79 26.17 24.86
C LYS A 144 -11.11 24.75 25.36
N ILE A 145 -10.41 23.77 24.87
CA ILE A 145 -10.57 22.33 25.19
C ILE A 145 -9.39 21.88 26.06
N TYR A 146 -8.19 22.33 25.71
CA TYR A 146 -6.93 21.95 26.36
C TYR A 146 -6.32 23.13 27.10
N SER A 147 -5.87 22.91 28.31
CA SER A 147 -5.01 23.87 28.99
C SER A 147 -3.58 23.83 28.46
N GLN A 148 -2.79 24.86 28.66
CA GLN A 148 -1.36 24.85 28.30
C GLN A 148 -0.59 23.74 29.03
N GLN A 149 -1.00 23.43 30.26
CA GLN A 149 -0.39 22.38 31.07
C GLN A 149 -0.67 21.00 30.46
N ASP A 150 -1.91 20.74 30.05
CA ASP A 150 -2.28 19.47 29.36
C ASP A 150 -1.46 19.28 28.09
N MET A 151 -1.27 20.37 27.33
CA MET A 151 -0.47 20.33 26.11
C MET A 151 1.00 20.09 26.38
N SER A 152 1.58 20.66 27.43
CA SER A 152 2.97 20.39 27.80
C SER A 152 3.21 18.92 28.14
N ILE A 153 2.24 18.30 28.81
CA ILE A 153 2.28 16.84 29.10
C ILE A 153 2.12 16.02 27.80
N ALA A 154 1.16 16.39 26.96
CA ALA A 154 0.92 15.69 25.69
C ALA A 154 2.11 15.76 24.73
N MET A 155 2.81 16.90 24.68
CA MET A 155 4.01 17.11 23.84
C MET A 155 5.17 16.17 24.20
N ALA A 156 5.22 15.68 25.43
CA ALA A 156 6.21 14.68 25.87
C ALA A 156 5.88 13.26 25.36
N SER A 157 4.67 13.03 24.84
CA SER A 157 4.25 11.73 24.33
C SER A 157 4.84 11.45 22.94
N SER A 158 5.30 10.22 22.71
CA SER A 158 5.73 9.75 21.39
C SER A 158 4.60 9.78 20.33
N SER A 159 3.34 9.77 20.76
CA SER A 159 2.17 9.82 19.88
C SER A 159 1.71 11.26 19.58
N PHE A 160 2.34 12.29 20.14
CA PHE A 160 1.90 13.68 20.02
C PHE A 160 1.71 14.11 18.56
N ASN A 161 2.68 13.80 17.71
CA ASN A 161 2.63 14.20 16.31
C ASN A 161 1.45 13.56 15.56
N ARG A 162 1.07 12.35 15.91
CA ARG A 162 -0.06 11.63 15.31
C ARG A 162 -1.39 12.13 15.89
N GLU A 163 -1.52 12.13 17.21
CA GLU A 163 -2.82 12.35 17.88
C GLU A 163 -3.22 13.82 17.94
N TYR A 164 -2.26 14.73 18.06
CA TYR A 164 -2.50 16.16 18.28
C TYR A 164 -2.10 17.04 17.11
N ASN A 165 -0.94 16.76 16.50
CA ASN A 165 -0.44 17.53 15.36
C ASN A 165 -0.94 16.99 14.01
N LEU A 166 -1.65 15.87 14.02
CA LEU A 166 -2.23 15.21 12.85
C LEU A 166 -1.20 14.98 11.74
N SER A 167 0.01 14.65 12.12
CA SER A 167 1.06 14.25 11.19
C SER A 167 0.95 12.76 10.96
N TRP A 168 0.73 12.35 9.71
CA TRP A 168 0.88 10.95 9.36
C TRP A 168 2.30 10.55 9.71
N SER A 169 2.43 9.91 10.86
CA SER A 169 3.70 9.35 11.25
C SER A 169 3.90 8.07 10.45
N SER A 170 5.09 7.92 9.98
CA SER A 170 5.61 6.59 9.75
C SER A 170 5.51 5.83 11.08
N PRO A 171 4.89 4.64 11.15
CA PRO A 171 4.82 3.88 12.39
C PRO A 171 6.21 3.76 13.02
N SER A 172 6.30 3.79 14.32
CA SER A 172 7.52 3.35 15.03
C SER A 172 7.76 1.89 14.63
N GLY A 173 8.72 1.67 13.74
CA GLY A 173 8.91 0.39 13.06
C GLY A 173 8.93 0.51 11.55
N ASN A 174 8.89 1.72 10.98
CA ASN A 174 9.05 1.91 9.55
C ASN A 174 10.33 1.28 9.07
N CYS A 175 10.14 0.43 8.08
CA CYS A 175 11.24 -0.27 7.45
C CYS A 175 12.20 0.69 6.77
N PHE A 176 11.67 1.75 6.15
CA PHE A 176 12.41 2.73 5.35
C PHE A 176 12.18 4.16 5.83
N SER A 177 13.20 4.99 5.71
CA SER A 177 13.12 6.41 6.02
C SER A 177 12.29 7.16 4.98
N SER A 178 11.28 7.93 5.41
CA SER A 178 10.52 8.78 4.50
C SER A 178 11.42 9.83 3.82
N VAL A 179 12.43 10.32 4.52
CA VAL A 179 13.42 11.27 3.95
C VAL A 179 14.19 10.65 2.81
N SER A 180 14.63 9.38 2.97
CA SER A 180 15.36 8.65 1.92
C SER A 180 14.48 8.38 0.70
N ILE A 181 13.20 8.03 0.92
CA ILE A 181 12.23 7.83 -0.16
C ILE A 181 11.95 9.15 -0.89
N ASP A 182 11.71 10.25 -0.16
CA ASP A 182 11.48 11.57 -0.76
C ASP A 182 12.71 12.04 -1.54
N SER A 183 13.92 11.78 -1.04
CA SER A 183 15.17 12.04 -1.76
C SER A 183 15.27 11.23 -3.05
N ALA A 184 14.83 9.96 -3.05
CA ALA A 184 14.80 9.13 -4.26
C ALA A 184 13.79 9.65 -5.30
N ILE A 185 12.64 10.19 -4.85
CA ILE A 185 11.64 10.84 -5.71
C ILE A 185 12.20 12.14 -6.30
N GLU A 186 12.79 13.02 -5.48
CA GLU A 186 13.40 14.26 -5.97
C GLU A 186 14.53 13.99 -6.96
N ARG A 187 15.30 12.94 -6.73
CA ARG A 187 16.37 12.51 -7.64
C ARG A 187 15.84 12.15 -9.02
N SER A 188 14.65 11.55 -9.11
CA SER A 188 14.05 11.17 -10.39
C SER A 188 13.78 12.38 -11.32
N LYS A 189 13.61 13.58 -10.77
CA LYS A 189 13.45 14.80 -11.57
C LYS A 189 14.71 15.20 -12.35
N LYS A 190 15.88 14.68 -11.96
CA LYS A 190 17.16 14.97 -12.62
C LYS A 190 17.45 14.02 -13.78
N TYR A 191 16.74 12.91 -13.86
CA TYR A 191 16.93 11.88 -14.89
C TYR A 191 15.70 11.81 -15.78
N PRO A 192 15.85 11.76 -17.11
CA PRO A 192 14.71 11.63 -17.99
C PRO A 192 13.95 10.34 -17.72
N ASP A 193 12.62 10.42 -17.75
CA ASP A 193 11.75 9.26 -17.59
C ASP A 193 11.64 8.45 -18.90
N ILE A 194 12.80 8.16 -19.47
CA ILE A 194 12.98 7.39 -20.71
C ILE A 194 13.80 6.16 -20.36
N ILE A 195 13.36 5.01 -20.85
CA ILE A 195 14.06 3.74 -20.66
C ILE A 195 15.26 3.69 -21.61
N ASN A 196 16.46 3.47 -21.04
CA ASN A 196 17.67 3.25 -21.83
C ASN A 196 17.80 1.77 -22.18
N LYS A 197 17.37 1.39 -23.39
CA LYS A 197 17.38 -0.01 -23.83
C LYS A 197 18.76 -0.65 -23.91
N GLU A 198 19.84 0.13 -23.86
CA GLU A 198 21.21 -0.37 -23.84
C GLU A 198 21.74 -0.59 -22.41
N ALA A 199 21.03 -0.08 -21.41
CA ALA A 199 21.38 -0.26 -20.00
C ALA A 199 21.08 -1.69 -19.51
N ASP A 200 21.64 -2.05 -18.37
CA ASP A 200 21.33 -3.28 -17.68
C ASP A 200 19.98 -3.16 -16.95
N HIS A 201 19.12 -4.15 -17.14
CA HIS A 201 17.84 -4.24 -16.43
C HIS A 201 17.73 -5.52 -15.64
N CYS A 202 17.07 -5.43 -14.49
CA CYS A 202 16.72 -6.59 -13.69
C CYS A 202 15.26 -6.48 -13.21
N LEU A 203 14.59 -7.62 -13.11
CA LEU A 203 13.19 -7.73 -12.75
C LEU A 203 13.06 -8.55 -11.47
N GLY A 204 12.38 -7.99 -10.48
CA GLY A 204 11.88 -8.71 -9.31
C GLY A 204 10.41 -9.07 -9.50
N VAL A 205 10.07 -10.31 -9.19
CA VAL A 205 8.72 -10.83 -9.32
C VAL A 205 8.32 -11.54 -8.05
N ASP A 206 7.27 -11.06 -7.39
CA ASP A 206 6.60 -11.76 -6.30
C ASP A 206 5.30 -12.38 -6.83
N PRO A 207 5.34 -13.65 -7.27
CA PRO A 207 4.18 -14.29 -7.88
C PRO A 207 3.20 -14.76 -6.81
N ALA A 208 1.93 -14.44 -7.02
CA ALA A 208 0.86 -14.90 -6.16
C ALA A 208 -0.20 -15.68 -6.96
N PHE A 209 -0.74 -16.74 -6.34
CA PHE A 209 -1.76 -17.57 -6.94
C PHE A 209 -3.08 -17.42 -6.19
N SER A 210 -4.16 -17.36 -6.93
CA SER A 210 -5.57 -17.37 -6.52
C SER A 210 -6.12 -16.14 -5.79
N SER A 211 -5.65 -15.76 -4.62
CA SER A 211 -6.28 -14.71 -3.80
C SER A 211 -5.37 -13.53 -3.47
N SER A 212 -4.08 -13.67 -3.68
CA SER A 212 -3.09 -12.63 -3.41
C SER A 212 -2.78 -11.82 -4.67
N ALA A 213 -2.32 -10.62 -4.49
CA ALA A 213 -1.86 -9.79 -5.60
C ALA A 213 -0.45 -10.24 -6.05
N PHE A 214 -0.10 -9.93 -7.27
CA PHE A 214 1.14 -10.27 -7.93
C PHE A 214 1.94 -9.01 -8.17
N GLY A 215 3.16 -8.93 -7.63
CA GLY A 215 4.01 -7.75 -7.71
C GLY A 215 5.16 -7.89 -8.72
N MET A 216 5.41 -6.84 -9.50
CA MET A 216 6.56 -6.74 -10.39
C MET A 216 7.25 -5.39 -10.28
N VAL A 217 8.58 -5.40 -10.17
CA VAL A 217 9.42 -4.19 -10.20
C VAL A 217 10.61 -4.42 -11.12
N CYS A 218 10.77 -3.56 -12.14
CA CYS A 218 11.93 -3.56 -13.01
C CYS A 218 12.82 -2.35 -12.74
N LEU A 219 14.10 -2.63 -12.59
CA LEU A 219 15.14 -1.64 -12.32
C LEU A 219 16.10 -1.55 -13.50
N GLU A 220 16.47 -0.32 -13.86
CA GLU A 220 17.51 0.03 -14.83
C GLU A 220 18.76 0.50 -14.07
N TYR A 221 19.93 0.08 -14.52
CA TYR A 221 21.19 0.61 -14.02
C TYR A 221 21.90 1.38 -15.12
N SER A 222 21.98 2.68 -14.94
CA SER A 222 22.72 3.57 -15.82
C SER A 222 23.27 4.76 -15.04
N ASP A 223 24.41 5.29 -15.46
CA ASP A 223 25.05 6.46 -14.85
C ASP A 223 25.23 6.37 -13.33
N SER A 224 25.57 5.18 -12.83
CA SER A 224 25.69 4.87 -11.39
C SER A 224 24.40 5.03 -10.58
N ILE A 225 23.24 5.10 -11.23
CA ILE A 225 21.93 5.21 -10.61
C ILE A 225 21.08 3.96 -10.92
N ILE A 226 20.38 3.51 -9.89
CA ILE A 226 19.35 2.48 -9.98
C ILE A 226 18.01 3.18 -10.17
N LYS A 227 17.43 3.09 -11.33
CA LYS A 227 16.18 3.76 -11.67
C LYS A 227 15.04 2.75 -11.72
N VAL A 228 13.93 3.04 -11.05
CA VAL A 228 12.69 2.27 -11.23
C VAL A 228 12.09 2.64 -12.57
N VAL A 229 11.98 1.67 -13.49
CA VAL A 229 11.41 1.86 -14.83
C VAL A 229 10.04 1.21 -14.98
N PHE A 230 9.72 0.26 -14.11
CA PHE A 230 8.40 -0.37 -14.01
C PHE A 230 8.14 -0.81 -12.58
N ALA A 231 6.92 -0.57 -12.08
CA ALA A 231 6.43 -1.09 -10.80
C ALA A 231 4.90 -1.16 -10.87
N GLU A 232 4.36 -2.37 -10.78
CA GLU A 232 2.91 -2.59 -10.81
C GLU A 232 2.53 -3.82 -9.99
N GLN A 233 1.39 -3.74 -9.33
CA GLN A 233 0.75 -4.83 -8.61
C GLN A 233 -0.54 -5.20 -9.33
N PHE A 234 -0.71 -6.49 -9.62
CA PHE A 234 -1.84 -7.01 -10.38
C PHE A 234 -2.71 -7.86 -9.48
N GLU A 235 -3.99 -7.53 -9.40
CA GLU A 235 -4.96 -8.38 -8.72
C GLU A 235 -5.43 -9.51 -9.64
N LYS A 236 -5.52 -10.72 -9.10
CA LYS A 236 -6.13 -11.89 -9.78
C LYS A 236 -5.56 -12.23 -11.16
N SER A 237 -4.27 -12.19 -11.30
CA SER A 237 -3.61 -12.59 -12.56
C SER A 237 -3.65 -14.11 -12.76
N SER A 238 -3.92 -14.53 -14.00
CA SER A 238 -3.71 -15.92 -14.37
C SER A 238 -2.22 -16.22 -14.52
N PHE A 239 -1.86 -17.50 -14.39
CA PHE A 239 -0.49 -17.96 -14.58
C PHE A 239 0.11 -17.50 -15.93
N GLN A 240 -0.64 -17.70 -17.02
CA GLN A 240 -0.22 -17.24 -18.35
C GLN A 240 -0.14 -15.71 -18.45
N GLY A 241 -1.04 -15.00 -17.78
CA GLY A 241 -1.00 -13.54 -17.70
C GLY A 241 0.27 -13.02 -17.03
N MET A 242 0.75 -13.69 -15.97
CA MET A 242 2.00 -13.35 -15.31
C MET A 242 3.22 -13.55 -16.22
N VAL A 243 3.27 -14.65 -16.96
CA VAL A 243 4.34 -14.91 -17.95
C VAL A 243 4.31 -13.87 -19.08
N GLN A 244 3.10 -13.54 -19.57
CA GLN A 244 2.93 -12.52 -20.62
C GLN A 244 3.43 -11.14 -20.16
N LYS A 245 3.21 -10.78 -18.90
CA LYS A 245 3.72 -9.52 -18.33
C LYS A 245 5.26 -9.45 -18.32
N VAL A 246 5.93 -10.56 -18.08
CA VAL A 246 7.40 -10.62 -18.22
C VAL A 246 7.82 -10.35 -19.67
N TRP A 247 7.12 -10.90 -20.66
CA TRP A 247 7.34 -10.61 -22.07
C TRP A 247 7.15 -9.13 -22.40
N ASP A 248 6.07 -8.52 -21.88
CA ASP A 248 5.76 -7.11 -22.11
C ASP A 248 6.89 -6.23 -21.56
N ILE A 249 7.38 -6.53 -20.35
CA ILE A 249 8.50 -5.81 -19.72
C ILE A 249 9.79 -6.01 -20.52
N LYS A 250 10.10 -7.25 -20.89
CA LYS A 250 11.29 -7.55 -21.72
C LYS A 250 11.29 -6.74 -23.02
N ASN A 251 10.16 -6.70 -23.71
CA ASN A 251 10.02 -5.92 -24.95
C ASN A 251 10.14 -4.41 -24.70
N MET A 252 9.65 -3.93 -23.57
CA MET A 252 9.73 -2.54 -23.18
C MET A 252 11.18 -2.11 -22.89
N VAL A 253 11.93 -2.89 -22.09
CA VAL A 253 13.27 -2.52 -21.65
C VAL A 253 14.37 -2.96 -22.62
N GLY A 254 14.13 -3.98 -23.45
CA GLY A 254 15.09 -4.55 -24.42
C GLY A 254 16.11 -5.46 -23.77
N ASN A 255 17.02 -4.94 -22.96
CA ASN A 255 18.10 -5.68 -22.32
C ASN A 255 17.73 -6.10 -20.88
N LEU A 256 17.00 -7.21 -20.71
CA LEU A 256 16.65 -7.78 -19.41
C LEU A 256 17.65 -8.88 -19.03
N ASN A 257 18.52 -8.63 -18.05
CA ASN A 257 19.61 -9.52 -17.66
C ASN A 257 19.18 -10.63 -16.70
N ASN A 258 18.47 -10.25 -15.64
CA ASN A 258 18.08 -11.17 -14.57
C ASN A 258 16.63 -11.00 -14.19
N ILE A 259 15.97 -12.13 -13.90
CA ILE A 259 14.68 -12.18 -13.22
C ILE A 259 14.88 -12.87 -11.88
N TYR A 260 14.54 -12.20 -10.79
CA TYR A 260 14.52 -12.75 -9.44
C TYR A 260 13.08 -13.04 -9.04
N SER A 261 12.78 -14.26 -8.66
CA SER A 261 11.44 -14.70 -8.27
C SER A 261 11.47 -15.48 -6.97
N ASP A 262 10.38 -15.38 -6.18
CA ASP A 262 10.26 -16.19 -4.97
C ASP A 262 10.34 -17.68 -5.30
N ALA A 263 11.26 -18.39 -4.59
CA ALA A 263 11.56 -19.81 -4.81
C ALA A 263 10.40 -20.76 -4.47
N VAL A 264 9.42 -20.32 -3.68
CA VAL A 264 8.24 -21.12 -3.31
C VAL A 264 7.41 -21.46 -4.55
N ASN A 265 7.43 -20.63 -5.57
CA ASN A 265 6.63 -20.77 -6.79
C ASN A 265 7.38 -21.54 -7.89
N THR A 266 7.71 -22.82 -7.61
CA THR A 266 8.53 -23.65 -8.50
C THR A 266 7.95 -23.83 -9.91
N GLU A 267 6.62 -23.95 -10.04
CA GLU A 267 5.96 -24.09 -11.35
C GLU A 267 6.09 -22.81 -12.19
N TYR A 268 5.97 -21.64 -11.55
CA TYR A 268 6.16 -20.37 -12.24
C TYR A 268 7.62 -20.19 -12.70
N ILE A 269 8.57 -20.51 -11.84
CA ILE A 269 10.00 -20.48 -12.17
C ILE A 269 10.30 -21.42 -13.35
N LYS A 270 9.73 -22.62 -13.34
CA LYS A 270 9.88 -23.57 -14.43
C LYS A 270 9.31 -23.00 -15.73
N ALA A 271 8.12 -22.45 -15.71
CA ALA A 271 7.52 -21.85 -16.90
C ALA A 271 8.34 -20.66 -17.44
N LEU A 272 8.89 -19.81 -16.56
CA LEU A 272 9.78 -18.75 -17.00
C LEU A 272 11.05 -19.32 -17.67
N LYS A 273 11.62 -20.40 -17.12
CA LYS A 273 12.79 -21.07 -17.71
C LYS A 273 12.48 -21.70 -19.06
N ASP A 274 11.34 -22.36 -19.16
CA ASP A 274 10.88 -22.99 -20.42
C ASP A 274 10.61 -21.94 -21.50
N GLU A 275 10.00 -20.81 -21.14
CA GLU A 275 9.63 -19.74 -22.07
C GLU A 275 10.82 -18.87 -22.49
N PHE A 276 11.72 -18.53 -21.56
CA PHE A 276 12.84 -17.61 -21.81
C PHE A 276 14.18 -18.32 -22.05
N GLY A 277 14.19 -19.64 -22.12
CA GLY A 277 15.30 -20.40 -22.67
C GLY A 277 16.46 -20.65 -21.72
N GLU A 278 16.23 -20.75 -20.40
CA GLU A 278 17.20 -21.40 -19.51
C GLU A 278 17.15 -22.93 -19.61
N ASN A 279 17.21 -23.48 -20.79
CA ASN A 279 17.65 -24.86 -20.96
C ASN A 279 19.16 -24.87 -20.71
N SER A 280 19.49 -25.19 -19.49
CA SER A 280 20.73 -25.03 -18.77
C SER A 280 21.85 -25.95 -19.22
N ASP A 281 22.27 -25.85 -20.43
CA ASP A 281 23.61 -26.30 -20.76
C ASP A 281 24.57 -25.12 -20.68
N TRP A 282 25.16 -24.92 -19.49
CA TRP A 282 26.19 -23.91 -19.25
C TRP A 282 27.35 -24.03 -20.27
N GLN A 283 27.57 -25.22 -20.81
CA GLN A 283 28.55 -25.45 -21.83
C GLN A 283 28.12 -24.80 -23.16
N TYR A 284 26.86 -25.01 -23.58
CA TYR A 284 26.28 -24.36 -24.77
C TYR A 284 26.30 -22.82 -24.67
N ILE A 285 25.92 -22.28 -23.54
CA ILE A 285 25.94 -20.82 -23.30
C ILE A 285 27.37 -20.28 -23.39
N ARG A 286 28.33 -20.95 -22.75
CA ARG A 286 29.74 -20.59 -22.76
C ARG A 286 30.31 -20.63 -24.18
N ASP A 287 29.99 -21.66 -24.91
CA ASP A 287 30.45 -21.85 -26.29
C ASP A 287 29.85 -20.78 -27.21
N LYS A 288 28.56 -20.44 -27.06
CA LYS A 288 27.90 -19.37 -27.81
C LYS A 288 28.47 -17.98 -27.48
N ILE A 289 28.73 -17.67 -26.21
CA ILE A 289 29.42 -16.44 -25.81
C ILE A 289 30.83 -16.37 -26.40
N SER A 290 31.58 -17.47 -26.35
CA SER A 290 32.91 -17.57 -26.91
C SER A 290 32.89 -17.35 -28.42
N TYR A 291 31.92 -17.96 -29.13
CA TYR A 291 31.72 -17.78 -30.57
C TYR A 291 31.39 -16.32 -30.91
N CYS A 292 30.45 -15.70 -30.22
CA CYS A 292 30.07 -14.29 -30.44
C CYS A 292 31.25 -13.34 -30.21
N ARG A 293 32.02 -13.52 -29.12
CA ARG A 293 33.23 -12.73 -28.85
C ARG A 293 34.29 -12.91 -29.94
N LYS A 294 34.54 -14.13 -30.38
CA LYS A 294 35.53 -14.44 -31.44
C LYS A 294 35.17 -13.80 -32.76
N ASN A 295 33.86 -13.72 -33.07
CA ASN A 295 33.36 -13.19 -34.34
C ASN A 295 32.92 -11.73 -34.26
N ARG A 296 33.21 -11.02 -33.15
CA ARG A 296 32.77 -9.63 -32.88
C ARG A 296 31.25 -9.43 -33.01
N LEU A 297 30.48 -10.48 -32.81
CA LEU A 297 29.04 -10.43 -32.79
C LEU A 297 28.56 -9.96 -31.41
N ARG A 298 27.43 -9.27 -31.38
CA ARG A 298 26.79 -8.89 -30.11
C ARG A 298 26.41 -10.19 -29.39
N VAL A 299 26.82 -10.33 -28.12
CA VAL A 299 26.38 -11.45 -27.30
C VAL A 299 24.91 -11.23 -27.04
N GLU A 300 24.06 -12.14 -27.50
CA GLU A 300 22.65 -12.13 -27.10
C GLU A 300 22.59 -12.21 -25.57
N ASN A 301 21.88 -11.28 -24.95
CA ASN A 301 21.76 -11.23 -23.51
C ASN A 301 20.93 -12.43 -23.05
N TYR A 302 21.60 -13.38 -22.40
CA TYR A 302 20.95 -14.48 -21.73
C TYR A 302 20.30 -13.97 -20.44
N MET A 303 19.00 -14.05 -20.42
CA MET A 303 18.23 -13.73 -19.24
C MET A 303 18.35 -14.87 -18.23
N LYS A 304 18.78 -14.56 -17.02
CA LYS A 304 18.88 -15.54 -15.92
C LYS A 304 17.63 -15.47 -15.05
N ILE A 305 17.04 -16.63 -14.78
CA ILE A 305 15.92 -16.75 -13.83
C ILE A 305 16.46 -17.33 -12.54
N ILE A 306 16.41 -16.52 -11.48
CA ILE A 306 17.06 -16.77 -10.20
C ILE A 306 15.99 -16.93 -9.11
N PRO A 307 15.77 -18.17 -8.64
CA PRO A 307 14.89 -18.39 -7.50
C PRO A 307 15.54 -17.87 -6.22
N VAL A 308 14.74 -17.21 -5.38
CA VAL A 308 15.17 -16.58 -4.14
C VAL A 308 14.28 -17.03 -2.99
N SER A 309 14.85 -17.48 -1.89
CA SER A 309 14.09 -17.91 -0.73
C SER A 309 13.87 -16.78 0.26
N PHE A 310 12.63 -16.31 0.40
CA PHE A 310 12.28 -15.33 1.44
C PHE A 310 12.47 -15.85 2.86
N GLY A 311 12.35 -17.15 3.07
CA GLY A 311 12.55 -17.77 4.40
C GLY A 311 13.98 -17.57 4.92
N SER A 312 14.98 -17.76 4.05
CA SER A 312 16.40 -17.65 4.43
C SER A 312 17.00 -16.26 4.13
N GLU A 313 16.54 -15.59 3.10
CA GLU A 313 17.17 -14.38 2.58
C GLU A 313 16.32 -13.11 2.80
N GLY A 314 15.04 -13.24 3.18
CA GLY A 314 14.11 -12.13 3.34
C GLY A 314 14.63 -11.00 4.24
N PRO A 315 15.13 -11.27 5.45
CA PRO A 315 15.68 -10.26 6.33
C PRO A 315 16.87 -9.51 5.71
N SER A 316 17.82 -10.23 5.10
CA SER A 316 19.00 -9.62 4.48
C SER A 316 18.64 -8.77 3.26
N MET A 317 17.65 -9.18 2.46
CA MET A 317 17.15 -8.37 1.34
C MET A 317 16.47 -7.09 1.81
N LEU A 318 15.76 -7.12 2.93
CA LEU A 318 15.12 -5.95 3.49
C LEU A 318 16.16 -4.92 3.95
N VAL A 319 17.20 -5.39 4.66
CA VAL A 319 18.34 -4.57 5.07
C VAL A 319 19.08 -4.01 3.86
N HIS A 320 19.26 -4.83 2.81
CA HIS A 320 19.95 -4.40 1.59
C HIS A 320 19.18 -3.28 0.88
N LEU A 321 17.86 -3.43 0.68
CA LEU A 321 17.03 -2.36 0.10
C LEU A 321 17.08 -1.08 0.94
N LYS A 322 17.03 -1.22 2.28
CA LYS A 322 17.18 -0.09 3.19
C LYS A 322 18.52 0.63 2.98
N ASN A 323 19.61 -0.12 2.93
CA ASN A 323 20.94 0.46 2.73
C ASN A 323 21.09 1.16 1.37
N LEU A 324 20.45 0.62 0.31
CA LEU A 324 20.45 1.27 -1.01
C LEU A 324 19.65 2.57 -1.01
N LEU A 325 18.52 2.63 -0.28
CA LEU A 325 17.71 3.85 -0.13
C LEU A 325 18.41 4.91 0.71
N ASP A 326 19.06 4.49 1.80
CA ASP A 326 19.71 5.37 2.78
C ASP A 326 21.16 5.74 2.37
N HIS A 327 21.66 5.26 1.22
CA HIS A 327 23.04 5.50 0.79
C HIS A 327 23.31 6.99 0.58
N GLU A 328 24.44 7.48 1.10
CA GLU A 328 24.82 8.89 1.09
C GLU A 328 24.87 9.49 -0.33
N ASP A 329 25.39 8.74 -1.30
CA ASP A 329 25.45 9.16 -2.70
C ASP A 329 24.09 9.14 -3.41
N GLY A 330 23.07 8.57 -2.76
CA GLY A 330 21.72 8.50 -3.30
C GLY A 330 21.61 7.64 -4.55
N LEU A 331 21.63 6.33 -4.38
CA LEU A 331 21.72 5.37 -5.48
C LEU A 331 20.39 5.13 -6.22
N ILE A 332 19.24 5.27 -5.54
CA ILE A 332 17.94 4.92 -6.10
C ILE A 332 17.17 6.16 -6.57
N SER A 333 16.55 6.04 -7.73
CA SER A 333 15.63 7.02 -8.34
C SER A 333 14.27 6.40 -8.56
N ILE A 334 13.21 7.02 -8.01
CA ILE A 334 11.83 6.53 -8.09
C ILE A 334 10.94 7.61 -8.70
N PRO A 335 10.52 7.47 -9.98
CA PRO A 335 9.59 8.39 -10.60
C PRO A 335 8.25 8.48 -9.85
N PRO A 336 7.67 9.69 -9.69
CA PRO A 336 6.41 9.89 -8.94
C PRO A 336 5.23 9.07 -9.45
N ARG A 337 5.22 8.69 -10.72
CA ARG A 337 4.15 7.85 -11.31
C ARG A 337 3.99 6.47 -10.68
N PHE A 338 5.00 5.98 -9.97
CA PHE A 338 4.94 4.70 -9.24
C PHE A 338 4.37 4.88 -7.84
N GLU A 339 3.20 5.50 -7.76
CA GLU A 339 2.53 5.88 -6.50
C GLU A 339 2.36 4.69 -5.55
N ASN A 340 1.90 3.55 -6.05
CA ASN A 340 1.69 2.35 -5.22
C ASN A 340 2.99 1.82 -4.60
N LEU A 341 4.11 1.86 -5.33
CA LEU A 341 5.41 1.49 -4.78
C LEU A 341 5.85 2.51 -3.71
N ILE A 342 5.67 3.80 -3.96
CA ILE A 342 6.02 4.86 -3.01
C ILE A 342 5.20 4.72 -1.73
N ILE A 343 3.88 4.49 -1.84
CA ILE A 343 2.99 4.24 -0.70
C ILE A 343 3.45 2.99 0.06
N GLY A 344 3.75 1.90 -0.67
CA GLY A 344 4.26 0.67 -0.10
C GLY A 344 5.54 0.90 0.72
N LEU A 345 6.53 1.56 0.14
CA LEU A 345 7.80 1.86 0.82
C LEU A 345 7.58 2.77 2.05
N LYS A 346 6.77 3.82 1.94
CA LYS A 346 6.48 4.73 3.06
C LYS A 346 5.65 4.08 4.17
N GLY A 347 4.79 3.13 3.83
CA GLY A 347 3.93 2.41 4.76
C GLY A 347 4.50 1.08 5.26
N ALA A 348 5.67 0.66 4.78
CA ALA A 348 6.28 -0.62 5.15
C ALA A 348 6.61 -0.70 6.65
N VAL A 349 6.08 -1.71 7.31
CA VAL A 349 6.34 -2.01 8.73
C VAL A 349 7.20 -3.27 8.83
N SER A 350 8.23 -3.24 9.67
CA SER A 350 9.04 -4.42 9.94
C SER A 350 9.25 -4.64 11.44
N VAL A 351 9.25 -5.91 11.84
CA VAL A 351 9.63 -6.35 13.17
C VAL A 351 10.77 -7.33 13.03
N GLU A 352 11.87 -7.12 13.74
CA GLU A 352 13.06 -7.98 13.66
C GLU A 352 13.54 -8.24 12.21
N TYR A 353 13.55 -7.19 11.40
CA TYR A 353 13.89 -7.25 9.96
C TYR A 353 12.98 -8.15 9.11
N LYS A 354 11.78 -8.45 9.58
CA LYS A 354 10.75 -9.14 8.80
C LYS A 354 9.62 -8.18 8.46
N LEU A 355 9.27 -8.08 7.19
CA LEU A 355 8.15 -7.27 6.73
C LEU A 355 6.84 -7.81 7.31
N GLN A 356 6.05 -6.94 7.94
CA GLN A 356 4.71 -7.26 8.43
C GLN A 356 3.72 -7.07 7.29
N LYS A 357 3.43 -8.14 6.55
CA LYS A 357 2.63 -8.08 5.33
C LYS A 357 1.22 -7.55 5.56
N GLU A 358 0.58 -7.94 6.66
CA GLU A 358 -0.78 -7.49 7.01
C GLU A 358 -0.87 -6.00 7.36
N GLU A 359 0.25 -5.41 7.77
CA GLU A 359 0.32 -4.00 8.16
C GLU A 359 0.94 -3.11 7.07
N SER A 360 1.51 -3.71 6.03
CA SER A 360 2.24 -3.00 4.97
C SER A 360 1.38 -2.92 3.71
N PRO A 361 1.00 -1.71 3.25
CA PRO A 361 0.28 -1.57 2.00
C PRO A 361 1.20 -1.98 0.83
N PHE A 362 0.63 -2.53 -0.22
CA PHE A 362 1.36 -2.94 -1.43
C PHE A 362 2.60 -3.80 -1.13
N ASN A 363 2.48 -4.74 -0.18
CA ASN A 363 3.61 -5.57 0.27
C ASN A 363 4.24 -6.39 -0.86
N ASP A 364 3.46 -6.83 -1.87
CA ASP A 364 3.97 -7.58 -3.02
C ASP A 364 4.89 -6.73 -3.90
N LEU A 365 4.66 -5.40 -3.99
CA LEU A 365 5.61 -4.49 -4.65
C LEU A 365 6.91 -4.31 -3.86
N ILE A 366 6.83 -4.29 -2.53
CA ILE A 366 8.02 -4.22 -1.68
C ILE A 366 8.84 -5.49 -1.85
N ASP A 367 8.17 -6.66 -1.88
CA ASP A 367 8.81 -7.95 -2.08
C ASP A 367 9.45 -8.03 -3.48
N ALA A 368 8.75 -7.60 -4.52
CA ALA A 368 9.31 -7.50 -5.87
C ALA A 368 10.50 -6.52 -5.94
N MET A 369 10.43 -5.37 -5.27
CA MET A 369 11.56 -4.41 -5.19
C MET A 369 12.77 -5.02 -4.49
N ARG A 370 12.58 -5.74 -3.37
CA ARG A 370 13.66 -6.45 -2.67
C ARG A 370 14.34 -7.49 -3.56
N LEU A 371 13.54 -8.23 -4.34
CA LEU A 371 14.03 -9.20 -5.31
C LEU A 371 14.87 -8.53 -6.40
N ALA A 372 14.38 -7.47 -7.03
CA ALA A 372 15.10 -6.74 -8.08
C ALA A 372 16.42 -6.14 -7.55
N CYS A 373 16.43 -5.62 -6.33
CA CYS A 373 17.60 -5.01 -5.73
C CYS A 373 18.75 -5.99 -5.48
N ARG A 374 18.53 -7.30 -5.52
CA ARG A 374 19.61 -8.31 -5.42
C ARG A 374 20.64 -8.23 -6.55
N TYR A 375 20.28 -7.63 -7.67
CA TYR A 375 21.23 -7.42 -8.77
C TYR A 375 22.41 -6.51 -8.37
N PHE A 376 22.17 -5.59 -7.44
CA PHE A 376 23.13 -4.56 -7.07
C PHE A 376 23.87 -4.96 -5.79
N THR A 377 25.19 -4.90 -5.83
CA THR A 377 26.03 -5.07 -4.64
C THR A 377 26.58 -3.72 -4.26
N LEU A 378 26.37 -3.29 -3.00
CA LEU A 378 27.12 -2.17 -2.46
C LEU A 378 28.61 -2.56 -2.45
N GLY A 379 29.43 -1.83 -3.21
CA GLY A 379 30.87 -2.03 -3.22
C GLY A 379 31.42 -1.96 -1.79
N LYS A 380 32.32 -2.91 -1.46
CA LYS A 380 33.09 -2.85 -0.21
C LYS A 380 34.11 -1.74 -0.28
#